data_628d621daeae41137fe4bc28e4312ed0
#
_entry.id   628d621daeae41137fe4bc28e4312ed0
#
_cell.length_a   1.000
_cell.length_b   1.000
_cell.length_c   1.000
_cell.angle_alpha   90.00
_cell.angle_beta   90.00
_cell.angle_gamma   90.00
#
_symmetry.space_group_name_H-M   'P 1'
#
loop_
_entity.id
_entity.type
_entity.pdbx_description
1 polymer ?
#
loop_
_entity_poly.entity_id
_entity_poly.type
_entity_poly.pdbx_seq_one_letter_code
_entity_poly.pdbx_strand_id
1 'polypeptide(L)'
;MTAEEQRTGHPPLPRRRVLGFFRLNFVPMSEQLTIVFADVSGSTRLFETRGNIEARRLVASMLAALGEVTRQHGGRVIKNIGDEILCTFPGPIQGLLAAVDMQKRIAADEECAREFLAIRIGLHHGETLVEDGDVYGDAVNTAARMTALAKREQIIATASTVKLLTNAGMLRVRSMGQTRVAGKMLPIDIVDVLWQEDVSNLTMVQRAISTGNFAVPRVRLHLRYRGRAIDLDELAPPFTLGRDLSSSLVIDAEWVSRNHALIEYKRGYFVVSDRSTNGSWVKFGDDDELSFHRDEVRLLRSGTISLGQTIALNPDHLIYFSCEG
;
A
#
# COMPACT_ATOMS: atom_id res chain seq x y z
N MET A 1 12.23 32.27 96.05
CA MET A 1 10.87 31.82 96.36
C MET A 1 10.17 31.66 95.06
N THR A 2 9.96 30.53 94.75
CA THR A 2 9.74 29.68 93.55
C THR A 2 8.41 29.95 92.92
N ALA A 3 8.44 30.23 91.57
CA ALA A 3 7.30 30.26 90.65
C ALA A 3 7.19 28.90 89.94
N GLU A 4 6.05 28.31 90.01
CA GLU A 4 5.66 27.00 89.45
C GLU A 4 5.29 27.15 87.98
N GLU A 5 5.91 26.36 87.13
CA GLU A 5 5.66 26.28 85.65
C GLU A 5 4.40 25.43 85.44
N GLN A 6 3.33 26.04 84.92
CA GLN A 6 2.18 25.34 84.36
C GLN A 6 2.47 24.84 82.95
N ARG A 7 2.67 23.54 82.77
CA ARG A 7 2.71 22.84 81.49
C ARG A 7 1.29 22.63 80.97
N THR A 8 0.95 23.35 79.89
CA THR A 8 -0.25 23.09 79.08
C THR A 8 0.00 21.93 78.11
N GLY A 9 -0.57 20.78 78.38
CA GLY A 9 -0.53 19.63 77.47
C GLY A 9 -1.51 19.78 76.34
N HIS A 10 -0.99 19.85 75.11
CA HIS A 10 -1.83 19.66 73.93
C HIS A 10 -2.01 18.18 73.63
N PRO A 11 -3.22 17.72 73.29
CA PRO A 11 -3.44 16.33 72.90
C PRO A 11 -2.81 16.07 71.52
N PRO A 12 -2.25 14.85 71.26
CA PRO A 12 -1.65 14.52 69.96
C PRO A 12 -2.70 14.41 68.90
N LEU A 13 -2.44 15.06 67.74
CA LEU A 13 -3.24 14.97 66.53
C LEU A 13 -3.34 13.52 66.01
N PRO A 14 -4.52 13.11 65.51
CA PRO A 14 -4.68 11.75 65.00
C PRO A 14 -3.82 11.54 63.77
N ARG A 15 -3.01 10.48 63.79
CA ARG A 15 -2.23 10.03 62.61
C ARG A 15 -3.18 9.74 61.47
N ARG A 16 -3.12 10.55 60.39
CA ARG A 16 -3.74 10.26 59.10
C ARG A 16 -3.22 8.89 58.62
N ARG A 17 -4.08 7.89 58.62
CA ARG A 17 -3.87 6.67 57.85
C ARG A 17 -3.71 7.09 56.38
N VAL A 18 -2.52 6.95 55.87
CA VAL A 18 -2.27 6.95 54.42
C VAL A 18 -2.99 5.72 53.88
N LEU A 19 -4.16 5.96 53.27
CA LEU A 19 -4.80 4.92 52.47
C LEU A 19 -3.78 4.58 51.37
N GLY A 20 -3.19 3.39 51.47
CA GLY A 20 -2.37 2.83 50.43
C GLY A 20 -3.20 2.80 49.13
N PHE A 21 -2.76 3.54 48.16
CA PHE A 21 -3.23 3.35 46.81
C PHE A 21 -2.92 1.89 46.43
N PHE A 22 -3.93 1.04 46.45
CA PHE A 22 -3.90 -0.22 45.74
C PHE A 22 -3.64 0.13 44.27
N ARG A 23 -2.40 0.02 43.83
CA ARG A 23 -2.10 -0.18 42.42
C ARG A 23 -2.83 -1.47 42.05
N LEU A 24 -3.98 -1.36 41.44
CA LEU A 24 -4.53 -2.45 40.65
C LEU A 24 -3.39 -2.83 39.67
N ASN A 25 -2.78 -3.98 39.91
CA ASN A 25 -1.92 -4.59 38.91
C ASN A 25 -2.79 -4.88 37.70
N PHE A 26 -2.81 -3.94 36.76
CA PHE A 26 -3.44 -4.13 35.46
C PHE A 26 -2.60 -5.21 34.76
N VAL A 27 -3.11 -6.42 34.73
CA VAL A 27 -2.52 -7.47 33.89
C VAL A 27 -2.87 -7.07 32.47
N PRO A 28 -1.90 -6.74 31.59
CA PRO A 28 -2.18 -6.38 30.22
C PRO A 28 -2.95 -7.54 29.59
N MET A 29 -4.11 -7.24 29.02
CA MET A 29 -4.91 -8.25 28.33
C MET A 29 -4.33 -8.47 26.94
N SER A 30 -4.01 -9.72 26.63
CA SER A 30 -3.62 -10.14 25.29
C SER A 30 -4.87 -10.54 24.51
N GLU A 31 -5.06 -9.92 23.35
CA GLU A 31 -6.18 -10.17 22.45
C GLU A 31 -5.70 -10.52 21.04
N GLN A 32 -6.47 -11.33 20.33
CA GLN A 32 -6.24 -11.57 18.91
C GLN A 32 -6.93 -10.44 18.11
N LEU A 33 -6.16 -9.54 17.56
CA LEU A 33 -6.67 -8.39 16.80
C LEU A 33 -6.06 -8.31 15.41
N THR A 34 -6.79 -7.72 14.49
CA THR A 34 -6.23 -7.28 13.21
C THR A 34 -5.81 -5.83 13.34
N ILE A 35 -4.54 -5.59 13.17
CA ILE A 35 -3.92 -4.27 13.19
C ILE A 35 -3.86 -3.76 11.75
N VAL A 36 -4.33 -2.54 11.54
CA VAL A 36 -4.32 -1.86 10.25
C VAL A 36 -3.66 -0.50 10.40
N PHE A 37 -2.65 -0.25 9.60
CA PHE A 37 -2.08 1.08 9.38
C PHE A 37 -2.47 1.55 7.99
N ALA A 38 -2.93 2.78 7.88
CA ALA A 38 -3.18 3.44 6.60
C ALA A 38 -2.47 4.80 6.58
N ASP A 39 -1.59 4.98 5.61
CA ASP A 39 -0.69 6.12 5.48
C ASP A 39 -0.99 6.90 4.19
N VAL A 40 -1.01 8.23 4.29
CA VAL A 40 -1.33 9.11 3.16
C VAL A 40 -0.12 9.25 2.24
N SER A 41 -0.28 8.82 1.00
CA SER A 41 0.72 8.98 -0.05
C SER A 41 0.53 10.32 -0.78
N GLY A 42 1.60 11.09 -0.90
CA GLY A 42 1.60 12.42 -1.56
C GLY A 42 1.48 13.60 -0.59
N SER A 43 1.39 13.36 0.72
CA SER A 43 1.30 14.41 1.75
C SER A 43 2.48 15.38 1.72
N THR A 44 3.71 14.93 1.59
CA THR A 44 4.90 15.79 1.52
C THR A 44 4.77 16.81 0.39
N ARG A 45 4.44 16.37 -0.83
CA ARG A 45 4.23 17.26 -1.96
C ARG A 45 3.07 18.24 -1.71
N LEU A 46 2.00 17.78 -1.06
CA LEU A 46 0.87 18.63 -0.72
C LEU A 46 1.31 19.78 0.21
N PHE A 47 2.11 19.49 1.24
CA PHE A 47 2.66 20.50 2.14
C PHE A 47 3.53 21.52 1.42
N GLU A 48 4.33 21.07 0.45
CA GLU A 48 5.19 21.94 -0.36
C GLU A 48 4.39 22.84 -1.31
N THR A 49 3.30 22.31 -1.91
CA THR A 49 2.56 23.03 -2.97
C THR A 49 1.39 23.87 -2.45
N ARG A 50 0.71 23.45 -1.36
CA ARG A 50 -0.49 24.11 -0.81
C ARG A 50 -0.23 24.82 0.51
N GLY A 51 0.95 24.63 1.10
CA GLY A 51 1.29 25.16 2.41
C GLY A 51 0.65 24.40 3.58
N ASN A 52 1.12 24.69 4.79
CA ASN A 52 0.83 23.87 5.98
C ASN A 52 -0.67 23.83 6.37
N ILE A 53 -1.40 24.93 6.22
CA ILE A 53 -2.79 25.02 6.70
C ILE A 53 -3.71 24.14 5.83
N GLU A 54 -3.62 24.30 4.51
CA GLU A 54 -4.48 23.58 3.58
C GLU A 54 -4.11 22.10 3.50
N ALA A 55 -2.80 21.79 3.48
CA ALA A 55 -2.33 20.41 3.51
C ALA A 55 -2.82 19.68 4.78
N ARG A 56 -2.73 20.32 5.94
CA ARG A 56 -3.22 19.75 7.20
C ARG A 56 -4.74 19.54 7.19
N ARG A 57 -5.51 20.48 6.61
CA ARG A 57 -6.97 20.34 6.46
C ARG A 57 -7.33 19.10 5.65
N LEU A 58 -6.69 18.91 4.49
CA LEU A 58 -6.92 17.79 3.59
C LEU A 58 -6.54 16.46 4.25
N VAL A 59 -5.36 16.36 4.83
CA VAL A 59 -4.92 15.16 5.53
C VAL A 59 -5.88 14.82 6.69
N ALA A 60 -6.29 15.82 7.47
CA ALA A 60 -7.26 15.59 8.56
C ALA A 60 -8.61 15.08 8.04
N SER A 61 -9.10 15.61 6.91
CA SER A 61 -10.31 15.13 6.25
C SER A 61 -10.19 13.68 5.81
N MET A 62 -9.06 13.30 5.20
CA MET A 62 -8.78 11.92 4.82
C MET A 62 -8.76 10.99 6.06
N LEU A 63 -8.02 11.34 7.11
CA LEU A 63 -7.96 10.53 8.34
C LEU A 63 -9.32 10.39 9.01
N ALA A 64 -10.17 11.44 8.97
CA ALA A 64 -11.55 11.38 9.47
C ALA A 64 -12.40 10.38 8.65
N ALA A 65 -12.28 10.40 7.32
CA ALA A 65 -12.98 9.45 6.44
C ALA A 65 -12.52 8.00 6.70
N LEU A 66 -11.22 7.76 6.90
CA LEU A 66 -10.70 6.43 7.26
C LEU A 66 -11.22 5.97 8.63
N GLY A 67 -11.30 6.90 9.61
CA GLY A 67 -11.88 6.62 10.92
C GLY A 67 -13.37 6.25 10.85
N GLU A 68 -14.13 6.84 9.93
CA GLU A 68 -15.53 6.48 9.69
C GLU A 68 -15.65 5.06 9.13
N VAL A 69 -14.88 4.72 8.11
CA VAL A 69 -14.82 3.34 7.56
C VAL A 69 -14.41 2.33 8.64
N THR A 70 -13.44 2.70 9.49
CA THR A 70 -13.03 1.84 10.62
C THR A 70 -14.23 1.49 11.52
N ARG A 71 -15.05 2.48 11.92
CA ARG A 71 -16.21 2.27 12.77
C ARG A 71 -17.31 1.44 12.08
N GLN A 72 -17.54 1.67 10.79
CA GLN A 72 -18.52 0.92 9.99
C GLN A 72 -18.22 -0.57 9.96
N HIS A 73 -16.94 -0.95 9.99
CA HIS A 73 -16.49 -2.35 10.04
C HIS A 73 -16.27 -2.89 11.47
N GLY A 74 -16.79 -2.19 12.50
CA GLY A 74 -16.69 -2.62 13.89
C GLY A 74 -15.29 -2.50 14.49
N GLY A 75 -14.41 -1.73 13.83
CA GLY A 75 -13.05 -1.45 14.30
C GLY A 75 -13.00 -0.25 15.24
N ARG A 76 -11.82 -0.05 15.81
CA ARG A 76 -11.49 1.08 16.69
C ARG A 76 -10.29 1.84 16.10
N VAL A 77 -10.40 3.15 16.01
CA VAL A 77 -9.26 4.03 15.80
C VAL A 77 -8.48 4.11 17.12
N ILE A 78 -7.23 3.75 17.10
CA ILE A 78 -6.32 3.83 18.25
C ILE A 78 -5.73 5.24 18.33
N LYS A 79 -5.07 5.67 17.26
CA LYS A 79 -4.44 7.00 17.18
C LYS A 79 -4.10 7.38 15.74
N ASN A 80 -3.86 8.68 15.54
CA ASN A 80 -3.21 9.20 14.34
C ASN A 80 -1.73 9.48 14.65
N ILE A 81 -0.85 9.14 13.72
CA ILE A 81 0.60 9.31 13.81
C ILE A 81 1.03 10.14 12.59
N GLY A 82 1.02 11.48 12.73
CA GLY A 82 1.24 12.36 11.59
C GLY A 82 0.11 12.25 10.57
N ASP A 83 0.41 11.74 9.39
CA ASP A 83 -0.51 11.47 8.29
C ASP A 83 -0.94 10.00 8.17
N GLU A 84 -0.62 9.20 9.18
CA GLU A 84 -1.01 7.79 9.28
C GLU A 84 -2.06 7.58 10.36
N ILE A 85 -2.98 6.64 10.16
CA ILE A 85 -3.97 6.19 11.14
C ILE A 85 -3.70 4.73 11.53
N LEU A 86 -3.73 4.47 12.85
CA LEU A 86 -3.66 3.14 13.43
C LEU A 86 -5.05 2.70 13.89
N CYS A 87 -5.51 1.58 13.34
CA CYS A 87 -6.81 1.00 13.66
C CYS A 87 -6.68 -0.47 14.08
N THR A 88 -7.64 -0.94 14.87
CA THR A 88 -7.78 -2.35 15.24
C THR A 88 -9.16 -2.88 14.89
N PHE A 89 -9.21 -4.18 14.57
CA PHE A 89 -10.46 -4.90 14.30
C PHE A 89 -10.47 -6.24 15.02
N PRO A 90 -11.66 -6.74 15.39
CA PRO A 90 -11.77 -7.99 16.17
C PRO A 90 -11.35 -9.25 15.38
N GLY A 91 -11.33 -9.17 14.04
CA GLY A 91 -10.96 -10.31 13.21
C GLY A 91 -10.41 -9.91 11.85
N PRO A 92 -9.79 -10.87 11.12
CA PRO A 92 -9.13 -10.59 9.85
C PRO A 92 -10.11 -10.17 8.74
N ILE A 93 -11.32 -10.69 8.73
CA ILE A 93 -12.36 -10.32 7.73
C ILE A 93 -12.70 -8.83 7.83
N GLN A 94 -12.97 -8.34 9.03
CA GLN A 94 -13.34 -6.94 9.26
C GLN A 94 -12.21 -6.00 8.86
N GLY A 95 -10.97 -6.32 9.24
CA GLY A 95 -9.79 -5.52 8.89
C GLY A 95 -9.53 -5.47 7.38
N LEU A 96 -9.68 -6.60 6.69
CA LEU A 96 -9.47 -6.69 5.24
C LEU A 96 -10.55 -5.97 4.45
N LEU A 97 -11.83 -6.12 4.82
CA LEU A 97 -12.93 -5.40 4.18
C LEU A 97 -12.84 -3.91 4.43
N ALA A 98 -12.50 -3.50 5.67
CA ALA A 98 -12.25 -2.09 5.99
C ALA A 98 -11.12 -1.51 5.13
N ALA A 99 -10.01 -2.23 4.95
CA ALA A 99 -8.90 -1.78 4.12
C ALA A 99 -9.30 -1.57 2.65
N VAL A 100 -10.13 -2.46 2.09
CA VAL A 100 -10.69 -2.32 0.74
C VAL A 100 -11.58 -1.09 0.64
N ASP A 101 -12.49 -0.90 1.61
CA ASP A 101 -13.43 0.23 1.58
C ASP A 101 -12.72 1.57 1.87
N MET A 102 -11.64 1.58 2.65
CA MET A 102 -10.76 2.73 2.81
C MET A 102 -10.15 3.16 1.48
N GLN A 103 -9.61 2.24 0.70
CA GLN A 103 -9.07 2.53 -0.63
C GLN A 103 -10.15 3.09 -1.56
N LYS A 104 -11.30 2.43 -1.64
CA LYS A 104 -12.45 2.88 -2.46
C LYS A 104 -12.91 4.27 -2.05
N ARG A 105 -13.00 4.55 -0.74
CA ARG A 105 -13.45 5.84 -0.20
C ARG A 105 -12.53 6.99 -0.60
N ILE A 106 -11.20 6.78 -0.53
CA ILE A 106 -10.23 7.80 -0.92
C ILE A 106 -10.14 7.93 -2.44
N ALA A 107 -10.19 6.83 -3.18
CA ALA A 107 -10.17 6.85 -4.65
C ALA A 107 -11.39 7.56 -5.27
N ALA A 108 -12.54 7.54 -4.59
CA ALA A 108 -13.76 8.22 -5.03
C ALA A 108 -13.83 9.70 -4.61
N ASP A 109 -12.85 10.18 -3.84
CA ASP A 109 -12.82 11.57 -3.36
C ASP A 109 -12.19 12.49 -4.41
N GLU A 110 -12.98 13.42 -4.95
CA GLU A 110 -12.55 14.34 -6.00
C GLU A 110 -11.42 15.29 -5.57
N GLU A 111 -11.39 15.68 -4.29
CA GLU A 111 -10.35 16.57 -3.78
C GLU A 111 -9.03 15.81 -3.64
N CYS A 112 -9.09 14.57 -3.16
CA CYS A 112 -7.93 13.67 -3.14
C CYS A 112 -7.40 13.40 -4.55
N ALA A 113 -8.28 13.16 -5.53
CA ALA A 113 -7.89 12.91 -6.91
C ALA A 113 -7.18 14.13 -7.54
N ARG A 114 -7.74 15.35 -7.35
CA ARG A 114 -7.14 16.61 -7.85
C ARG A 114 -5.76 16.89 -7.26
N GLU A 115 -5.56 16.58 -5.99
CA GLU A 115 -4.29 16.78 -5.30
C GLU A 115 -3.35 15.57 -5.40
N PHE A 116 -3.71 14.56 -6.19
CA PHE A 116 -2.96 13.31 -6.35
C PHE A 116 -2.63 12.66 -5.00
N LEU A 117 -3.58 12.70 -4.07
CA LEU A 117 -3.49 11.99 -2.80
C LEU A 117 -4.04 10.58 -2.95
N ALA A 118 -3.48 9.68 -2.19
CA ALA A 118 -3.93 8.31 -2.08
C ALA A 118 -3.51 7.75 -0.71
N ILE A 119 -3.81 6.50 -0.44
CA ILE A 119 -3.34 5.82 0.75
C ILE A 119 -2.60 4.53 0.40
N ARG A 120 -1.71 4.12 1.29
CA ARG A 120 -1.13 2.78 1.31
C ARG A 120 -1.49 2.13 2.64
N ILE A 121 -1.81 0.85 2.61
CA ILE A 121 -2.31 0.14 3.77
C ILE A 121 -1.48 -1.11 4.03
N GLY A 122 -1.15 -1.32 5.31
CA GLY A 122 -0.54 -2.55 5.79
C GLY A 122 -1.35 -3.16 6.91
N LEU A 123 -1.51 -4.49 6.92
CA LEU A 123 -2.27 -5.15 7.96
C LEU A 123 -1.72 -6.54 8.32
N HIS A 124 -1.95 -6.89 9.60
CA HIS A 124 -1.62 -8.19 10.16
C HIS A 124 -2.60 -8.57 11.28
N HIS A 125 -2.94 -9.84 11.36
CA HIS A 125 -3.74 -10.39 12.47
C HIS A 125 -2.85 -11.20 13.40
N GLY A 126 -2.90 -10.91 14.70
CA GLY A 126 -2.09 -11.59 15.68
C GLY A 126 -2.33 -11.14 17.11
N GLU A 127 -1.60 -11.77 18.01
CA GLU A 127 -1.64 -11.44 19.43
C GLU A 127 -1.13 -10.03 19.70
N THR A 128 -1.94 -9.26 20.42
CA THR A 128 -1.76 -7.84 20.68
C THR A 128 -2.03 -7.52 22.13
N LEU A 129 -1.12 -6.80 22.78
CA LEU A 129 -1.34 -6.28 24.12
C LEU A 129 -2.13 -4.98 24.01
N VAL A 130 -3.21 -4.87 24.78
CA VAL A 130 -4.03 -3.66 24.91
C VAL A 130 -3.81 -3.06 26.28
N GLU A 131 -3.30 -1.83 26.34
CA GLU A 131 -3.00 -1.11 27.57
C GLU A 131 -3.31 0.38 27.39
N ASP A 132 -4.06 0.95 28.33
CA ASP A 132 -4.44 2.39 28.34
C ASP A 132 -5.01 2.93 27.03
N GLY A 133 -5.73 2.08 26.27
CA GLY A 133 -6.34 2.45 25.00
C GLY A 133 -5.38 2.42 23.80
N ASP A 134 -4.12 2.08 24.01
CA ASP A 134 -3.11 1.85 22.98
C ASP A 134 -2.86 0.35 22.76
N VAL A 135 -2.11 0.00 21.73
CA VAL A 135 -1.81 -1.38 21.33
C VAL A 135 -0.31 -1.59 21.14
N TYR A 136 0.17 -2.76 21.58
CA TYR A 136 1.60 -3.11 21.57
C TYR A 136 1.80 -4.57 21.15
N GLY A 137 3.01 -4.87 20.73
CA GLY A 137 3.42 -6.25 20.45
C GLY A 137 3.90 -6.47 19.03
N ASP A 138 4.23 -7.72 18.75
CA ASP A 138 4.79 -8.13 17.45
C ASP A 138 3.80 -7.95 16.30
N ALA A 139 2.50 -8.13 16.55
CA ALA A 139 1.46 -7.93 15.56
C ALA A 139 1.41 -6.47 15.07
N VAL A 140 1.55 -5.48 15.97
CA VAL A 140 1.58 -4.06 15.64
C VAL A 140 2.80 -3.75 14.77
N ASN A 141 3.98 -4.22 15.18
CA ASN A 141 5.21 -4.04 14.42
C ASN A 141 5.15 -4.70 13.04
N THR A 142 4.51 -5.86 12.93
CA THR A 142 4.36 -6.56 11.65
C THR A 142 3.43 -5.79 10.72
N ALA A 143 2.30 -5.28 11.20
CA ALA A 143 1.38 -4.46 10.41
C ALA A 143 2.06 -3.16 9.91
N ALA A 144 2.79 -2.44 10.77
CA ALA A 144 3.55 -1.24 10.38
C ALA A 144 4.55 -1.52 9.25
N ARG A 145 5.20 -2.70 9.27
CA ARG A 145 6.11 -3.12 8.22
C ARG A 145 5.40 -3.48 6.92
N MET A 146 4.18 -4.02 6.99
CA MET A 146 3.35 -4.22 5.79
C MET A 146 3.02 -2.88 5.13
N THR A 147 2.70 -1.85 5.91
CA THR A 147 2.48 -0.49 5.40
C THR A 147 3.74 0.08 4.74
N ALA A 148 4.91 -0.11 5.35
CA ALA A 148 6.18 0.35 4.77
C ALA A 148 6.53 -0.36 3.44
N LEU A 149 6.06 -1.60 3.24
CA LEU A 149 6.23 -2.34 1.99
C LEU A 149 5.18 -1.98 0.94
N ALA A 150 4.04 -1.44 1.36
CA ALA A 150 2.96 -1.06 0.48
C ALA A 150 3.34 0.17 -0.36
N LYS A 151 3.03 0.12 -1.64
CA LYS A 151 3.10 1.27 -2.54
C LYS A 151 1.78 2.05 -2.47
N ARG A 152 1.76 3.22 -3.08
CA ARG A 152 0.55 4.01 -3.30
C ARG A 152 -0.59 3.13 -3.82
N GLU A 153 -1.79 3.29 -3.25
CA GLU A 153 -3.00 2.53 -3.61
C GLU A 153 -2.90 1.01 -3.39
N GLN A 154 -1.96 0.55 -2.58
CA GLN A 154 -1.73 -0.86 -2.32
C GLN A 154 -2.15 -1.25 -0.90
N ILE A 155 -2.66 -2.47 -0.76
CA ILE A 155 -2.98 -3.10 0.53
C ILE A 155 -2.09 -4.33 0.68
N ILE A 156 -1.14 -4.29 1.60
CA ILE A 156 -0.27 -5.43 1.90
C ILE A 156 -0.70 -6.10 3.20
N ALA A 157 -0.91 -7.40 3.14
CA ALA A 157 -1.20 -8.22 4.30
C ALA A 157 -0.20 -9.38 4.42
N THR A 158 -0.05 -9.92 5.62
CA THR A 158 0.62 -11.21 5.75
C THR A 158 -0.27 -12.34 5.23
N ALA A 159 0.31 -13.33 4.57
CA ALA A 159 -0.44 -14.48 4.06
C ALA A 159 -1.16 -15.25 5.19
N SER A 160 -0.60 -15.25 6.41
CA SER A 160 -1.24 -15.84 7.58
C SER A 160 -2.58 -15.18 7.91
N THR A 161 -2.70 -13.86 7.78
CA THR A 161 -3.96 -13.13 7.99
C THR A 161 -5.04 -13.56 6.99
N VAL A 162 -4.67 -13.70 5.73
CA VAL A 162 -5.61 -14.09 4.66
C VAL A 162 -6.01 -15.56 4.77
N LYS A 163 -5.10 -16.45 5.17
CA LYS A 163 -5.40 -17.88 5.37
C LYS A 163 -6.47 -18.16 6.44
N LEU A 164 -6.71 -17.21 7.34
CA LEU A 164 -7.78 -17.31 8.34
C LEU A 164 -9.18 -17.05 7.75
N LEU A 165 -9.28 -16.65 6.49
CA LEU A 165 -10.54 -16.45 5.80
C LEU A 165 -11.08 -17.79 5.29
N THR A 166 -12.19 -18.25 5.87
CA THR A 166 -12.84 -19.52 5.48
C THR A 166 -13.59 -19.43 4.15
N ASN A 167 -13.86 -18.22 3.65
CA ASN A 167 -14.56 -17.97 2.37
C ASN A 167 -13.68 -17.10 1.46
N ALA A 168 -12.71 -17.71 0.79
CA ALA A 168 -11.74 -17.03 -0.08
C ALA A 168 -12.36 -16.32 -1.32
N GLY A 169 -13.67 -16.49 -1.57
CA GLY A 169 -14.36 -15.87 -2.72
C GLY A 169 -14.71 -14.38 -2.56
N MET A 170 -14.64 -13.82 -1.35
CA MET A 170 -15.02 -12.42 -1.10
C MET A 170 -13.91 -11.40 -1.39
N LEU A 171 -12.65 -11.85 -1.38
CA LEU A 171 -11.49 -10.97 -1.58
C LEU A 171 -10.54 -11.59 -2.60
N ARG A 172 -10.11 -10.81 -3.54
CA ARG A 172 -9.07 -11.18 -4.50
C ARG A 172 -7.71 -10.84 -3.90
N VAL A 173 -6.80 -11.81 -3.86
CA VAL A 173 -5.45 -11.61 -3.32
C VAL A 173 -4.42 -12.13 -4.31
N ARG A 174 -3.28 -11.47 -4.35
CA ARG A 174 -2.12 -11.86 -5.15
C ARG A 174 -0.94 -12.14 -4.22
N SER A 175 -0.34 -13.33 -4.32
CA SER A 175 0.88 -13.64 -3.59
C SER A 175 2.04 -12.76 -4.08
N MET A 176 2.78 -12.19 -3.14
CA MET A 176 4.00 -11.43 -3.43
C MET A 176 5.27 -12.19 -3.03
N GLY A 177 5.11 -13.44 -2.57
CA GLY A 177 6.22 -14.27 -2.11
C GLY A 177 6.70 -13.91 -0.71
N GLN A 178 7.90 -14.36 -0.37
CA GLN A 178 8.51 -14.18 0.94
C GLN A 178 9.35 -12.89 0.99
N THR A 179 9.20 -12.16 2.07
CA THR A 179 10.04 -10.98 2.34
C THR A 179 10.72 -11.09 3.71
N ARG A 180 11.96 -10.62 3.79
CA ARG A 180 12.64 -10.46 5.07
C ARG A 180 12.15 -9.16 5.71
N VAL A 181 11.63 -9.30 6.91
CA VAL A 181 11.11 -8.18 7.70
C VAL A 181 12.07 -7.94 8.86
N ALA A 182 12.55 -6.71 9.04
CA ALA A 182 13.50 -6.37 10.10
C ALA A 182 12.98 -6.84 11.47
N GLY A 183 13.82 -7.51 12.28
CA GLY A 183 13.45 -8.07 13.59
C GLY A 183 12.65 -9.38 13.55
N LYS A 184 12.43 -9.99 12.37
CA LYS A 184 11.93 -11.35 12.24
C LYS A 184 13.06 -12.30 11.85
N MET A 185 13.17 -13.44 12.55
CA MET A 185 14.18 -14.45 12.25
C MET A 185 13.91 -15.17 10.92
N LEU A 186 12.63 -15.35 10.56
CA LEU A 186 12.19 -16.03 9.35
C LEU A 186 11.52 -15.06 8.40
N PRO A 187 11.65 -15.27 7.08
CA PRO A 187 10.90 -14.53 6.08
C PRO A 187 9.39 -14.72 6.29
N ILE A 188 8.60 -13.71 5.96
CA ILE A 188 7.13 -13.73 6.05
C ILE A 188 6.57 -13.76 4.63
N ASP A 189 5.61 -14.66 4.40
CA ASP A 189 4.81 -14.66 3.18
C ASP A 189 3.84 -13.47 3.21
N ILE A 190 3.85 -12.67 2.16
CA ILE A 190 3.00 -11.48 2.02
C ILE A 190 2.12 -11.57 0.79
N VAL A 191 0.98 -10.90 0.86
CA VAL A 191 -0.01 -10.81 -0.22
C VAL A 191 -0.42 -9.38 -0.45
N ASP A 192 -0.77 -9.07 -1.68
CA ASP A 192 -1.43 -7.85 -2.11
C ASP A 192 -2.94 -8.12 -2.18
N VAL A 193 -3.74 -7.33 -1.48
CA VAL A 193 -5.20 -7.43 -1.49
C VAL A 193 -5.73 -6.51 -2.57
N LEU A 194 -6.31 -7.11 -3.62
CA LEU A 194 -6.81 -6.38 -4.79
C LEU A 194 -8.18 -5.78 -4.49
N TRP A 195 -8.24 -4.47 -4.37
CA TRP A 195 -9.45 -3.72 -4.01
C TRP A 195 -10.16 -3.10 -5.22
N GLN A 196 -9.46 -2.94 -6.33
CA GLN A 196 -10.05 -2.42 -7.57
C GLN A 196 -10.87 -3.52 -8.23
N GLU A 197 -12.10 -3.20 -8.58
CA GLU A 197 -12.90 -4.05 -9.45
C GLU A 197 -12.35 -3.91 -10.88
N ASP A 198 -11.83 -5.02 -11.38
CA ASP A 198 -11.37 -5.09 -12.75
C ASP A 198 -12.62 -5.10 -13.67
N VAL A 199 -13.10 -3.92 -14.05
CA VAL A 199 -14.25 -3.77 -14.96
C VAL A 199 -13.96 -4.32 -16.36
N SER A 200 -12.70 -4.64 -16.69
CA SER A 200 -12.31 -5.28 -17.94
C SER A 200 -12.84 -6.71 -18.07
N ASN A 201 -13.23 -7.36 -16.95
CA ASN A 201 -13.76 -8.72 -16.92
C ASN A 201 -15.28 -8.86 -17.06
N LEU A 202 -16.07 -7.76 -17.02
CA LEU A 202 -17.52 -7.85 -17.16
C LEU A 202 -17.96 -8.39 -18.54
N THR A 203 -17.16 -8.18 -19.58
CA THR A 203 -17.41 -8.73 -20.93
C THR A 203 -16.97 -10.21 -21.06
N MET A 204 -16.06 -10.69 -20.20
CA MET A 204 -15.57 -12.07 -20.21
C MET A 204 -16.45 -13.03 -19.41
N VAL A 205 -17.06 -12.58 -18.30
CA VAL A 205 -17.96 -13.43 -17.48
C VAL A 205 -19.19 -13.85 -18.26
N GLN A 206 -19.70 -13.03 -19.15
CA GLN A 206 -20.85 -13.36 -20.00
C GLN A 206 -20.52 -14.39 -21.10
N ARG A 207 -19.24 -14.52 -21.49
CA ARG A 207 -18.75 -15.56 -22.42
C ARG A 207 -18.35 -16.86 -21.73
N ALA A 208 -17.85 -16.81 -20.47
CA ALA A 208 -17.39 -17.98 -19.74
C ALA A 208 -18.53 -18.91 -19.25
N ILE A 209 -19.76 -18.39 -19.12
CA ILE A 209 -20.95 -19.18 -18.76
C ILE A 209 -21.38 -20.11 -19.91
N SER A 210 -20.91 -19.86 -21.15
CA SER A 210 -21.28 -20.61 -22.34
C SER A 210 -20.34 -21.77 -22.68
N THR A 211 -19.15 -21.85 -22.09
CA THR A 211 -18.20 -22.95 -22.39
C THR A 211 -17.41 -23.30 -21.13
N GLY A 212 -17.71 -24.40 -20.51
CA GLY A 212 -17.17 -24.90 -19.24
C GLY A 212 -15.67 -25.19 -19.21
N ASN A 213 -14.80 -24.21 -19.55
CA ASN A 213 -13.37 -24.29 -19.39
C ASN A 213 -12.89 -23.14 -18.49
N PHE A 214 -12.56 -23.43 -17.25
CA PHE A 214 -11.89 -22.52 -16.33
C PHE A 214 -10.41 -22.37 -16.73
N ALA A 215 -10.12 -21.50 -17.68
CA ALA A 215 -8.76 -21.04 -17.92
C ALA A 215 -8.46 -19.90 -16.93
N VAL A 216 -7.42 -20.06 -16.13
CA VAL A 216 -6.86 -18.98 -15.30
C VAL A 216 -6.52 -17.80 -16.22
N PRO A 217 -6.99 -16.57 -15.97
CA PRO A 217 -6.63 -15.41 -16.80
C PRO A 217 -5.11 -15.24 -16.78
N ARG A 218 -4.47 -15.37 -17.92
CA ARG A 218 -3.04 -15.12 -18.08
C ARG A 218 -2.83 -13.64 -18.40
N VAL A 219 -2.00 -12.97 -17.61
CA VAL A 219 -1.62 -11.59 -17.89
C VAL A 219 -0.84 -11.55 -19.20
N ARG A 220 -1.27 -10.72 -20.14
CA ARG A 220 -0.60 -10.51 -21.42
C ARG A 220 -0.25 -9.05 -21.63
N LEU A 221 0.93 -8.80 -22.18
CA LEU A 221 1.36 -7.50 -22.62
C LEU A 221 1.45 -7.50 -24.15
N HIS A 222 0.62 -6.69 -24.76
CA HIS A 222 0.65 -6.43 -26.20
C HIS A 222 1.50 -5.20 -26.46
N LEU A 223 2.55 -5.34 -27.26
CA LEU A 223 3.39 -4.23 -27.71
C LEU A 223 3.17 -4.01 -29.19
N ARG A 224 3.18 -2.74 -29.62
CA ARG A 224 3.14 -2.38 -31.05
C ARG A 224 4.20 -1.33 -31.35
N TYR A 225 5.07 -1.63 -32.30
CA TYR A 225 6.11 -0.74 -32.77
C TYR A 225 6.20 -0.78 -34.30
N ARG A 226 6.03 0.35 -34.98
CA ARG A 226 6.11 0.47 -36.45
C ARG A 226 5.30 -0.61 -37.20
N GLY A 227 4.08 -0.87 -36.76
CA GLY A 227 3.19 -1.87 -37.35
C GLY A 227 3.48 -3.33 -36.94
N ARG A 228 4.57 -3.62 -36.25
CA ARG A 228 4.86 -4.93 -35.67
C ARG A 228 4.13 -5.08 -34.35
N ALA A 229 3.35 -6.14 -34.18
CA ALA A 229 2.73 -6.54 -32.93
C ALA A 229 3.57 -7.63 -32.26
N ILE A 230 3.70 -7.57 -30.94
CA ILE A 230 4.46 -8.49 -30.10
C ILE A 230 3.62 -8.77 -28.87
N ASP A 231 3.39 -10.05 -28.57
CA ASP A 231 2.63 -10.51 -27.42
C ASP A 231 3.59 -11.17 -26.44
N LEU A 232 3.59 -10.71 -25.19
CA LEU A 232 4.36 -11.28 -24.11
C LEU A 232 3.37 -11.83 -23.07
N ASP A 233 3.61 -13.03 -22.58
CA ASP A 233 2.88 -13.62 -21.47
C ASP A 233 3.76 -13.69 -20.21
N GLU A 234 3.19 -14.17 -19.12
CA GLU A 234 3.88 -14.29 -17.82
C GLU A 234 5.10 -15.21 -17.83
N LEU A 235 5.24 -16.07 -18.85
CA LEU A 235 6.35 -17.00 -19.03
C LEU A 235 7.37 -16.47 -20.03
N ALA A 236 7.11 -15.34 -20.66
CA ALA A 236 8.03 -14.76 -21.64
C ALA A 236 9.39 -14.45 -20.99
N PRO A 237 10.50 -14.77 -21.65
CA PRO A 237 11.83 -14.38 -21.18
C PRO A 237 11.93 -12.84 -21.16
N PRO A 238 12.92 -12.30 -20.41
CA PRO A 238 13.16 -10.87 -20.38
C PRO A 238 13.27 -10.27 -21.80
N PHE A 239 12.43 -9.29 -22.11
CA PHE A 239 12.29 -8.69 -23.45
C PHE A 239 13.09 -7.39 -23.51
N THR A 240 14.19 -7.40 -24.26
CA THR A 240 15.13 -6.28 -24.33
C THR A 240 14.75 -5.27 -25.42
N LEU A 241 14.89 -3.99 -25.07
CA LEU A 241 14.67 -2.85 -25.94
C LEU A 241 15.98 -2.08 -26.10
N GLY A 242 16.39 -1.78 -27.34
CA GLY A 242 17.61 -1.03 -27.54
C GLY A 242 18.04 -0.94 -29.00
N ARG A 243 19.13 -0.23 -29.23
CA ARG A 243 19.71 -0.06 -30.59
C ARG A 243 20.55 -1.25 -31.05
N ASP A 244 20.98 -2.10 -30.13
CA ASP A 244 21.76 -3.29 -30.46
C ASP A 244 20.91 -4.28 -31.25
N LEU A 245 21.51 -4.88 -32.30
CA LEU A 245 20.83 -5.87 -33.15
C LEU A 245 20.45 -7.15 -32.38
N SER A 246 21.08 -7.41 -31.23
CA SER A 246 20.73 -8.52 -30.35
C SER A 246 19.52 -8.25 -29.45
N SER A 247 18.98 -7.01 -29.43
CA SER A 247 17.79 -6.67 -28.68
C SER A 247 16.55 -7.38 -29.22
N SER A 248 15.63 -7.78 -28.36
CA SER A 248 14.35 -8.40 -28.73
C SER A 248 13.50 -7.46 -29.60
N LEU A 249 13.58 -6.16 -29.34
CA LEU A 249 13.06 -5.08 -30.18
C LEU A 249 14.18 -4.07 -30.46
N VAL A 250 14.63 -4.05 -31.72
CA VAL A 250 15.65 -3.11 -32.17
C VAL A 250 15.00 -1.76 -32.51
N ILE A 251 15.51 -0.70 -31.90
CA ILE A 251 15.07 0.68 -32.12
C ILE A 251 16.28 1.46 -32.63
N ASP A 252 16.33 1.64 -33.94
CA ASP A 252 17.44 2.29 -34.61
C ASP A 252 17.29 3.83 -34.57
N ALA A 253 17.76 4.38 -33.43
CA ALA A 253 17.83 5.82 -33.19
C ALA A 253 19.08 6.14 -32.36
N GLU A 254 19.76 7.24 -32.68
CA GLU A 254 21.05 7.62 -32.11
C GLU A 254 20.96 7.89 -30.60
N TRP A 255 19.83 8.39 -30.12
CA TRP A 255 19.57 8.67 -28.69
C TRP A 255 19.18 7.43 -27.88
N VAL A 256 18.95 6.29 -28.54
CA VAL A 256 18.63 5.03 -27.87
C VAL A 256 19.92 4.27 -27.57
N SER A 257 20.13 3.89 -26.30
CA SER A 257 21.28 3.08 -25.87
C SER A 257 21.24 1.68 -26.48
N ARG A 258 22.38 1.03 -26.63
CA ARG A 258 22.47 -0.35 -27.15
C ARG A 258 21.54 -1.30 -26.38
N ASN A 259 21.65 -1.31 -25.06
CA ASN A 259 20.75 -2.01 -24.13
C ASN A 259 20.00 -0.93 -23.33
N HIS A 260 18.88 -0.44 -23.86
CA HIS A 260 18.23 0.74 -23.32
C HIS A 260 17.29 0.41 -22.17
N ALA A 261 16.38 -0.53 -22.38
CA ALA A 261 15.40 -0.93 -21.41
C ALA A 261 15.09 -2.44 -21.48
N LEU A 262 14.46 -2.94 -20.43
CA LEU A 262 14.08 -4.34 -20.29
C LEU A 262 12.62 -4.41 -19.84
N ILE A 263 11.82 -5.21 -20.53
CA ILE A 263 10.47 -5.55 -20.09
C ILE A 263 10.47 -6.96 -19.53
N GLU A 264 9.97 -7.13 -18.30
CA GLU A 264 9.89 -8.42 -17.60
C GLU A 264 8.55 -8.54 -16.88
N TYR A 265 8.04 -9.77 -16.79
CA TYR A 265 6.95 -10.08 -15.89
C TYR A 265 7.49 -10.31 -14.47
N LYS A 266 7.15 -9.42 -13.54
CA LYS A 266 7.59 -9.46 -12.15
C LYS A 266 6.40 -9.32 -11.21
N ARG A 267 6.26 -10.23 -10.26
CA ARG A 267 5.30 -10.10 -9.16
C ARG A 267 3.85 -9.88 -9.61
N GLY A 268 3.45 -10.47 -10.73
CA GLY A 268 2.06 -10.42 -11.22
C GLY A 268 1.75 -9.28 -12.19
N TYR A 269 2.76 -8.54 -12.70
CA TYR A 269 2.59 -7.47 -13.70
C TYR A 269 3.85 -7.33 -14.56
N PHE A 270 3.69 -6.71 -15.72
CA PHE A 270 4.82 -6.33 -16.55
C PHE A 270 5.45 -5.04 -16.03
N VAL A 271 6.77 -4.99 -16.06
CA VAL A 271 7.59 -3.85 -15.65
C VAL A 271 8.54 -3.51 -16.79
N VAL A 272 8.67 -2.23 -17.10
CA VAL A 272 9.75 -1.70 -17.92
C VAL A 272 10.82 -1.10 -16.99
N SER A 273 12.06 -1.60 -17.12
CA SER A 273 13.22 -1.11 -16.34
C SER A 273 14.17 -0.38 -17.28
N ASP A 274 14.50 0.87 -16.98
CA ASP A 274 15.48 1.67 -17.74
C ASP A 274 16.93 1.31 -17.31
N ARG A 275 17.78 1.15 -18.30
CA ARG A 275 19.22 0.89 -18.13
C ARG A 275 20.09 1.83 -19.01
N SER A 276 19.47 2.88 -19.48
CA SER A 276 20.05 3.75 -20.49
C SER A 276 20.90 4.89 -19.92
N THR A 277 21.45 5.68 -20.81
CA THR A 277 22.15 6.93 -20.50
C THR A 277 21.20 8.12 -20.47
N ASN A 278 20.17 8.11 -21.33
CA ASN A 278 19.29 9.26 -21.58
C ASN A 278 17.93 9.16 -20.87
N GLY A 279 17.61 8.01 -20.24
CA GLY A 279 16.33 7.77 -19.60
C GLY A 279 15.24 7.32 -20.56
N SER A 280 14.10 6.96 -20.00
CA SER A 280 12.88 6.54 -20.69
C SER A 280 11.68 7.35 -20.22
N TRP A 281 10.66 7.40 -21.07
CA TRP A 281 9.40 8.08 -20.79
C TRP A 281 8.25 7.11 -21.00
N VAL A 282 7.25 7.19 -20.14
CA VAL A 282 6.00 6.43 -20.28
C VAL A 282 4.81 7.37 -20.09
N LYS A 283 3.77 7.17 -20.88
CA LYS A 283 2.50 7.86 -20.76
C LYS A 283 1.38 6.83 -20.75
N PHE A 284 0.47 6.93 -19.81
CA PHE A 284 -0.70 6.06 -19.68
C PHE A 284 -1.95 6.81 -20.15
N GLY A 285 -2.56 6.38 -21.24
CA GLY A 285 -3.73 7.05 -21.79
C GLY A 285 -3.48 8.55 -22.01
N ASP A 286 -4.31 9.40 -21.38
CA ASP A 286 -4.22 10.86 -21.43
C ASP A 286 -3.46 11.51 -20.27
N ASP A 287 -2.87 10.68 -19.36
CA ASP A 287 -2.10 11.17 -18.23
C ASP A 287 -0.85 11.96 -18.66
N ASP A 288 -0.22 12.67 -17.70
CA ASP A 288 1.05 13.32 -17.93
C ASP A 288 2.17 12.31 -18.22
N GLU A 289 3.16 12.74 -18.98
CA GLU A 289 4.33 11.95 -19.32
C GLU A 289 5.23 11.78 -18.09
N LEU A 290 5.50 10.53 -17.70
CA LEU A 290 6.39 10.17 -16.60
C LEU A 290 7.78 9.83 -17.16
N SER A 291 8.82 10.56 -16.72
CA SER A 291 10.21 10.23 -17.02
C SER A 291 10.80 9.34 -15.93
N PHE A 292 11.63 8.36 -16.32
CA PHE A 292 12.36 7.51 -15.39
C PHE A 292 13.74 7.15 -15.95
N HIS A 293 14.74 7.11 -15.06
CA HIS A 293 16.13 6.82 -15.42
C HIS A 293 16.76 5.90 -14.38
N ARG A 294 17.26 4.75 -14.83
CA ARG A 294 17.79 3.66 -13.97
C ARG A 294 16.80 3.24 -12.89
N ASP A 295 15.53 3.28 -13.24
CA ASP A 295 14.39 2.96 -12.39
C ASP A 295 13.41 2.07 -13.17
N GLU A 296 12.35 1.60 -12.52
CA GLU A 296 11.36 0.74 -13.14
C GLU A 296 9.95 1.29 -13.01
N VAL A 297 9.15 1.13 -14.06
CA VAL A 297 7.75 1.52 -14.13
C VAL A 297 6.89 0.31 -14.47
N ARG A 298 5.78 0.14 -13.75
CA ARG A 298 4.78 -0.89 -14.07
C ARG A 298 4.01 -0.48 -15.31
N LEU A 299 3.83 -1.42 -16.22
CA LEU A 299 2.96 -1.26 -17.38
C LEU A 299 1.54 -1.69 -16.96
N LEU A 300 0.71 -0.70 -16.66
CA LEU A 300 -0.70 -0.87 -16.28
C LEU A 300 -1.59 -0.32 -17.39
N ARG A 301 -2.67 -1.01 -17.73
CA ARG A 301 -3.61 -0.56 -18.78
C ARG A 301 -2.93 -0.46 -20.15
N SER A 302 -3.21 0.63 -20.87
CA SER A 302 -2.58 0.95 -22.16
C SER A 302 -1.80 2.25 -22.06
N GLY A 303 -0.79 2.37 -22.92
CA GLY A 303 0.03 3.57 -22.92
C GLY A 303 1.08 3.55 -24.01
N THR A 304 2.03 4.48 -23.87
CA THR A 304 3.12 4.69 -24.83
C THR A 304 4.45 4.77 -24.08
N ILE A 305 5.47 4.12 -24.61
CA ILE A 305 6.85 4.20 -24.12
C ILE A 305 7.68 4.91 -25.19
N SER A 306 8.53 5.84 -24.75
CA SER A 306 9.55 6.52 -25.57
C SER A 306 10.91 6.33 -24.91
N LEU A 307 11.92 5.97 -25.71
CA LEU A 307 13.28 5.70 -25.24
C LEU A 307 14.23 6.82 -25.64
N GLY A 308 14.95 7.37 -24.66
CA GLY A 308 16.02 8.35 -24.86
C GLY A 308 15.56 9.78 -25.13
N GLN A 309 14.28 10.01 -25.43
CA GLN A 309 13.67 11.31 -25.65
C GLN A 309 12.20 11.30 -25.21
N THR A 310 11.61 12.47 -24.95
CA THR A 310 10.20 12.64 -24.64
C THR A 310 9.32 12.14 -25.80
N ILE A 311 8.06 11.79 -25.50
CA ILE A 311 7.10 11.31 -26.51
C ILE A 311 6.92 12.35 -27.63
N ALA A 312 6.87 13.64 -27.27
CA ALA A 312 6.69 14.72 -28.25
C ALA A 312 7.86 14.87 -29.22
N LEU A 313 9.09 14.56 -28.80
CA LEU A 313 10.30 14.67 -29.62
C LEU A 313 10.65 13.38 -30.37
N ASN A 314 9.91 12.30 -30.14
CA ASN A 314 10.23 10.97 -30.67
C ASN A 314 9.05 10.28 -31.39
N PRO A 315 8.26 10.96 -32.22
CA PRO A 315 7.00 10.43 -32.76
C PRO A 315 7.19 9.15 -33.61
N ASP A 316 8.35 8.99 -34.26
CA ASP A 316 8.63 7.87 -35.16
C ASP A 316 9.07 6.58 -34.46
N HIS A 317 9.40 6.65 -33.15
CA HIS A 317 9.95 5.53 -32.41
C HIS A 317 9.15 5.23 -31.10
N LEU A 318 7.85 5.50 -31.13
CA LEU A 318 6.96 5.19 -30.00
C LEU A 318 6.59 3.72 -29.98
N ILE A 319 6.66 3.15 -28.79
CA ILE A 319 6.19 1.79 -28.49
C ILE A 319 4.85 1.91 -27.77
N TYR A 320 3.80 1.47 -28.41
CA TYR A 320 2.47 1.40 -27.79
C TYR A 320 2.33 0.09 -27.04
N PHE A 321 1.72 0.12 -25.87
CA PHE A 321 1.47 -1.09 -25.09
C PHE A 321 0.04 -1.14 -24.58
N SER A 322 -0.46 -2.35 -24.37
CA SER A 322 -1.70 -2.62 -23.63
C SER A 322 -1.54 -3.90 -22.83
N CYS A 323 -1.87 -3.82 -21.53
CA CYS A 323 -1.89 -4.97 -20.62
C CYS A 323 -3.31 -5.52 -20.56
N GLU A 324 -3.43 -6.85 -20.76
CA GLU A 324 -4.64 -7.62 -20.54
C GLU A 324 -4.39 -8.60 -19.37
N GLY A 325 -5.26 -8.56 -18.36
CA GLY A 325 -5.15 -9.49 -17.22
C GLY A 325 -5.91 -9.05 -16.00
#